data_9a1fa65bf5436ff9e561f8ca34bfe49e
#
_entry.id   9a1fa65bf5436ff9e561f8ca34bfe49e
#
_cell.length_a   1.000
_cell.length_b   1.000
_cell.length_c   1.000
_cell.angle_alpha   90.00
_cell.angle_beta   90.00
_cell.angle_gamma   90.00
#
_symmetry.space_group_name_H-M   'P 1'
#
loop_
_entity.id
_entity.type
_entity.pdbx_description
1 polymer ?
#
loop_
_entity_poly.entity_id
_entity_poly.type
_entity_poly.pdbx_seq_one_letter_code
_entity_poly.pdbx_strand_id
1 'polypeptide(L)'
;MPLSATLTPDPVSAPPIVSEPSLGAPLVGEVTRPVVAAPARVLITVDKATQRMRVTVDGKLRYSWAVSTARAPYRTPAGTFHPLWLAKVHYSKEWDDAPMPYSIFFTAAGHAIHSSRATRQLGRPASHGCVRLAPSHAAALFTLVRAEGAGTTKVVVTNGAAAGRAARGRTADARAHHTQRASSDI
;
A
#
# COMPACT_ATOMS: atom_id res chain seq x y z
N MET A 1 32.42 43.32 -49.35
CA MET A 1 33.01 44.18 -48.36
C MET A 1 31.93 45.05 -47.79
N PRO A 2 31.45 44.87 -46.58
CA PRO A 2 31.72 45.72 -45.45
C PRO A 2 31.77 44.96 -44.09
N LEU A 3 32.66 45.28 -43.33
CA LEU A 3 32.88 45.83 -42.00
C LEU A 3 32.07 45.19 -40.85
N SER A 4 32.80 44.32 -40.13
CA SER A 4 32.48 43.85 -38.78
C SER A 4 32.55 45.01 -37.76
N ALA A 5 31.52 45.17 -36.93
CA ALA A 5 31.56 45.96 -35.72
C ALA A 5 31.52 45.03 -34.53
N THR A 6 32.63 44.95 -33.83
CA THR A 6 32.81 44.25 -32.56
C THR A 6 32.30 45.16 -31.42
N LEU A 7 31.26 44.76 -30.75
CA LEU A 7 30.78 45.38 -29.48
C LEU A 7 31.39 44.63 -28.31
N THR A 8 32.28 45.30 -27.56
CA THR A 8 32.77 44.88 -26.25
C THR A 8 31.77 45.23 -25.20
N PRO A 9 31.41 44.34 -24.26
CA PRO A 9 30.65 44.72 -23.07
C PRO A 9 31.54 45.27 -21.96
N ASP A 10 31.05 46.35 -21.33
CA ASP A 10 31.66 47.00 -20.18
C ASP A 10 31.66 46.11 -18.92
N PRO A 11 32.65 46.25 -18.04
CA PRO A 11 32.67 45.51 -16.79
C PRO A 11 31.71 46.15 -15.76
N VAL A 12 30.70 45.38 -15.38
CA VAL A 12 29.78 45.75 -14.29
C VAL A 12 30.49 45.61 -12.95
N SER A 13 30.61 46.73 -12.26
CA SER A 13 31.15 46.91 -10.92
C SER A 13 30.38 46.11 -9.86
N ALA A 14 31.10 45.26 -9.11
CA ALA A 14 30.52 44.51 -7.98
C ALA A 14 30.24 45.41 -6.78
N PRO A 15 29.13 45.23 -6.06
CA PRO A 15 28.89 45.95 -4.82
C PRO A 15 29.72 45.38 -3.64
N PRO A 16 29.98 46.20 -2.61
CA PRO A 16 30.86 45.82 -1.50
C PRO A 16 30.17 44.80 -0.57
N ILE A 17 30.98 43.84 -0.13
CA ILE A 17 30.65 42.82 0.86
C ILE A 17 30.53 43.49 2.22
N VAL A 18 29.31 43.59 2.76
CA VAL A 18 29.08 44.00 4.16
C VAL A 18 29.18 42.73 5.02
N SER A 19 30.17 42.70 5.88
CA SER A 19 30.36 41.67 6.90
C SER A 19 29.31 41.84 7.99
N GLU A 20 28.36 40.89 8.12
CA GLU A 20 27.47 40.83 9.27
C GLU A 20 28.10 40.10 10.45
N PRO A 21 27.83 40.54 11.68
CA PRO A 21 28.36 39.87 12.88
C PRO A 21 27.61 38.57 13.15
N SER A 22 28.34 37.49 13.32
CA SER A 22 27.89 36.19 13.77
C SER A 22 27.29 36.28 15.19
N LEU A 23 25.98 36.32 15.29
CA LEU A 23 25.25 36.07 16.53
C LEU A 23 24.96 34.56 16.61
N GLY A 24 25.56 33.92 17.63
CA GLY A 24 25.41 32.50 17.89
C GLY A 24 23.98 32.06 18.00
N ALA A 25 23.57 31.13 17.12
CA ALA A 25 22.30 30.44 17.21
C ALA A 25 22.31 29.45 18.39
N PRO A 26 21.26 29.42 19.23
CA PRO A 26 21.10 28.37 20.20
C PRO A 26 20.86 27.04 19.49
N LEU A 27 21.62 26.00 19.82
CA LEU A 27 21.35 24.62 19.42
C LEU A 27 20.03 24.16 20.06
N VAL A 28 18.92 24.46 19.39
CA VAL A 28 17.64 23.83 19.72
C VAL A 28 17.72 22.42 19.16
N GLY A 29 17.92 21.44 20.06
CA GLY A 29 17.86 20.03 19.70
C GLY A 29 16.54 19.75 19.02
N GLU A 30 16.58 19.47 17.72
CA GLU A 30 15.44 19.00 16.94
C GLU A 30 15.02 17.65 17.51
N VAL A 31 14.02 17.68 18.39
CA VAL A 31 13.31 16.47 18.82
C VAL A 31 12.59 15.95 17.58
N THR A 32 13.25 15.04 16.88
CA THR A 32 12.62 14.25 15.80
C THR A 32 11.46 13.47 16.42
N ARG A 33 10.26 14.07 16.38
CA ARG A 33 9.02 13.35 16.68
C ARG A 33 8.96 12.18 15.72
N PRO A 34 8.78 10.92 16.20
CA PRO A 34 8.54 9.81 15.31
C PRO A 34 7.31 10.17 14.45
N VAL A 35 7.51 10.22 13.14
CA VAL A 35 6.41 10.38 12.19
C VAL A 35 5.59 9.11 12.29
N VAL A 36 4.56 9.14 13.14
CA VAL A 36 3.57 8.07 13.19
C VAL A 36 2.86 8.13 11.84
N ALA A 37 3.16 7.17 10.96
CA ALA A 37 2.52 7.05 9.67
C ALA A 37 1.01 7.05 9.89
N ALA A 38 0.29 7.96 9.23
CA ALA A 38 -1.15 8.04 9.32
C ALA A 38 -1.77 6.66 9.06
N PRO A 39 -2.79 6.24 9.81
CA PRO A 39 -3.41 4.94 9.62
C PRO A 39 -3.91 4.83 8.18
N ALA A 40 -3.63 3.69 7.54
CA ALA A 40 -4.06 3.46 6.17
C ALA A 40 -5.59 3.52 6.10
N ARG A 41 -6.14 4.39 5.25
CA ARG A 41 -7.58 4.49 5.03
C ARG A 41 -8.14 3.23 4.38
N VAL A 42 -7.41 2.67 3.41
CA VAL A 42 -7.75 1.42 2.74
C VAL A 42 -6.79 0.32 3.18
N LEU A 43 -7.32 -0.74 3.77
CA LEU A 43 -6.55 -1.93 4.09
C LEU A 43 -7.09 -3.11 3.28
N ILE A 44 -6.25 -3.65 2.41
CA ILE A 44 -6.50 -4.84 1.61
C ILE A 44 -5.78 -6.01 2.27
N THR A 45 -6.51 -6.98 2.82
CA THR A 45 -5.93 -8.18 3.42
C THR A 45 -6.21 -9.37 2.53
N VAL A 46 -5.16 -10.04 2.05
CA VAL A 46 -5.23 -11.26 1.26
C VAL A 46 -4.78 -12.43 2.13
N ASP A 47 -5.67 -13.35 2.40
CA ASP A 47 -5.37 -14.59 3.12
C ASP A 47 -5.19 -15.73 2.12
N LYS A 48 -3.96 -16.25 2.03
CA LYS A 48 -3.60 -17.33 1.10
C LYS A 48 -4.14 -18.69 1.53
N ALA A 49 -4.38 -18.92 2.81
CA ALA A 49 -4.91 -20.20 3.29
C ALA A 49 -6.40 -20.33 2.95
N THR A 50 -7.16 -19.28 3.11
CA THR A 50 -8.60 -19.26 2.83
C THR A 50 -8.94 -18.78 1.42
N GLN A 51 -7.94 -18.31 0.66
CA GLN A 51 -8.10 -17.72 -0.67
C GLN A 51 -9.17 -16.62 -0.70
N ARG A 52 -9.12 -15.76 0.32
CA ARG A 52 -10.05 -14.63 0.46
C ARG A 52 -9.31 -13.31 0.61
N MET A 53 -9.92 -12.28 0.03
CA MET A 53 -9.53 -10.90 0.21
C MET A 53 -10.58 -10.19 1.04
N ARG A 54 -10.14 -9.40 2.02
CA ARG A 54 -10.97 -8.44 2.75
C ARG A 54 -10.46 -7.04 2.48
N VAL A 55 -11.37 -6.12 2.26
CA VAL A 55 -11.06 -4.70 2.07
C VAL A 55 -11.80 -3.91 3.14
N THR A 56 -11.06 -3.19 3.97
CA THR A 56 -11.63 -2.26 4.94
C THR A 56 -11.30 -0.83 4.53
N VAL A 57 -12.23 0.08 4.78
CA VAL A 57 -12.07 1.52 4.60
C VAL A 57 -12.36 2.18 5.94
N ASP A 58 -11.45 2.98 6.44
CA ASP A 58 -11.52 3.61 7.77
C ASP A 58 -11.88 2.59 8.87
N GLY A 59 -11.26 1.41 8.79
CA GLY A 59 -11.47 0.30 9.75
C GLY A 59 -12.76 -0.50 9.57
N LYS A 60 -13.68 -0.08 8.69
CA LYS A 60 -14.95 -0.77 8.44
C LYS A 60 -14.82 -1.72 7.25
N LEU A 61 -15.30 -2.97 7.39
CA LEU A 61 -15.31 -3.93 6.29
C LEU A 61 -16.21 -3.46 5.15
N ARG A 62 -15.61 -3.25 3.99
CA ARG A 62 -16.31 -2.82 2.76
C ARG A 62 -16.59 -3.99 1.83
N TYR A 63 -15.59 -4.88 1.63
CA TYR A 63 -15.69 -6.01 0.71
C TYR A 63 -15.05 -7.27 1.28
N SER A 64 -15.59 -8.42 0.87
CA SER A 64 -15.00 -9.74 1.14
C SER A 64 -15.20 -10.62 -0.09
N TRP A 65 -14.10 -10.94 -0.80
CA TRP A 65 -14.13 -11.62 -2.08
C TRP A 65 -13.25 -12.87 -2.10
N ALA A 66 -13.63 -13.85 -2.93
CA ALA A 66 -12.74 -14.94 -3.27
C ALA A 66 -11.65 -14.44 -4.20
N VAL A 67 -10.42 -14.91 -3.98
CA VAL A 67 -9.25 -14.62 -4.81
C VAL A 67 -8.60 -15.92 -5.29
N SER A 68 -7.63 -15.81 -6.19
CA SER A 68 -6.72 -16.89 -6.52
C SER A 68 -5.29 -16.36 -6.43
N THR A 69 -4.50 -16.94 -5.53
CA THR A 69 -3.07 -16.66 -5.38
C THR A 69 -2.22 -17.71 -6.08
N ALA A 70 -0.91 -17.64 -5.96
CA ALA A 70 0.01 -18.55 -6.62
C ALA A 70 -0.22 -20.03 -6.24
N ARG A 71 -0.18 -20.90 -7.26
CA ARG A 71 -0.02 -22.36 -7.10
C ARG A 71 1.47 -22.73 -7.00
N ALA A 72 1.78 -23.87 -6.42
CA ALA A 72 3.14 -24.40 -6.46
C ALA A 72 3.60 -24.65 -7.92
N PRO A 73 4.88 -24.43 -8.27
CA PRO A 73 5.98 -23.97 -7.40
C PRO A 73 6.05 -22.45 -7.19
N TYR A 74 5.14 -21.70 -7.78
CA TYR A 74 5.10 -20.24 -7.71
C TYR A 74 4.69 -19.74 -6.32
N ARG A 75 4.96 -18.48 -6.04
CA ARG A 75 4.65 -17.89 -4.72
C ARG A 75 4.06 -16.48 -4.88
N THR A 76 3.00 -16.20 -4.12
CA THR A 76 2.59 -14.83 -3.80
C THR A 76 3.31 -14.44 -2.52
N PRO A 77 4.13 -13.37 -2.50
CA PRO A 77 4.88 -12.97 -1.32
C PRO A 77 3.95 -12.60 -0.16
N ALA A 78 4.23 -13.13 1.03
CA ALA A 78 3.57 -12.69 2.25
C ALA A 78 4.28 -11.45 2.81
N GLY A 79 3.54 -10.55 3.42
CA GLY A 79 4.09 -9.33 3.99
C GLY A 79 3.11 -8.16 3.93
N THR A 80 3.63 -6.99 4.24
CA THR A 80 2.90 -5.73 4.17
C THR A 80 3.52 -4.86 3.08
N PHE A 81 2.69 -4.37 2.19
CA PHE A 81 3.07 -3.62 1.00
C PHE A 81 2.18 -2.39 0.85
N HIS A 82 2.60 -1.48 -0.02
CA HIS A 82 1.76 -0.39 -0.55
C HIS A 82 1.63 -0.54 -2.06
N PRO A 83 0.54 -0.08 -2.67
CA PRO A 83 0.47 0.02 -4.12
C PRO A 83 1.61 0.90 -4.64
N LEU A 84 2.36 0.39 -5.60
CA LEU A 84 3.46 1.13 -6.26
C LEU A 84 2.94 1.91 -7.46
N TRP A 85 2.11 1.27 -8.27
CA TRP A 85 1.46 1.87 -9.42
C TRP A 85 0.21 1.09 -9.84
N LEU A 86 -0.64 1.75 -10.64
CA LEU A 86 -1.92 1.22 -11.09
C LEU A 86 -2.00 1.29 -12.61
N ALA A 87 -2.54 0.24 -13.25
CA ALA A 87 -2.79 0.22 -14.68
C ALA A 87 -4.19 -0.33 -14.98
N LYS A 88 -5.03 0.47 -15.66
CA LYS A 88 -6.36 0.01 -16.09
C LYS A 88 -6.27 -1.10 -17.13
N VAL A 89 -5.27 -0.99 -18.02
CA VAL A 89 -4.94 -2.00 -19.04
C VAL A 89 -3.47 -2.36 -18.87
N HIS A 90 -3.18 -3.63 -18.73
CA HIS A 90 -1.82 -4.16 -18.64
C HIS A 90 -1.79 -5.58 -19.22
N TYR A 91 -0.65 -5.95 -19.81
CA TYR A 91 -0.36 -7.28 -20.34
C TYR A 91 0.95 -7.78 -19.73
N SER A 92 0.96 -9.01 -19.26
CA SER A 92 2.14 -9.61 -18.64
C SER A 92 3.14 -10.07 -19.69
N LYS A 93 4.27 -9.41 -19.80
CA LYS A 93 5.35 -9.82 -20.72
C LYS A 93 5.98 -11.16 -20.37
N GLU A 94 5.88 -11.59 -19.11
CA GLU A 94 6.41 -12.86 -18.65
C GLU A 94 5.51 -14.07 -18.98
N TRP A 95 4.24 -13.81 -19.34
CA TRP A 95 3.21 -14.85 -19.52
C TRP A 95 2.40 -14.58 -20.79
N ASP A 96 3.04 -14.68 -21.97
CA ASP A 96 2.39 -14.61 -23.28
C ASP A 96 1.41 -13.44 -23.44
N ASP A 97 1.81 -12.26 -23.01
CA ASP A 97 0.97 -11.07 -23.00
C ASP A 97 -0.42 -11.29 -22.37
N ALA A 98 -0.49 -12.16 -21.35
CA ALA A 98 -1.73 -12.43 -20.64
C ALA A 98 -2.36 -11.13 -20.11
N PRO A 99 -3.64 -10.89 -20.38
CA PRO A 99 -4.29 -9.65 -19.96
C PRO A 99 -4.45 -9.58 -18.44
N MET A 100 -4.03 -8.45 -17.88
CA MET A 100 -4.13 -8.11 -16.47
C MET A 100 -4.88 -6.78 -16.28
N PRO A 101 -6.18 -6.69 -16.62
CA PRO A 101 -6.93 -5.44 -16.47
C PRO A 101 -7.09 -5.09 -14.99
N TYR A 102 -7.17 -3.77 -14.71
CA TYR A 102 -7.32 -3.23 -13.36
C TYR A 102 -6.22 -3.69 -12.40
N SER A 103 -4.99 -3.67 -12.86
CA SER A 103 -3.82 -4.05 -12.07
C SER A 103 -3.46 -3.01 -11.02
N ILE A 104 -3.22 -3.48 -9.81
CA ILE A 104 -2.67 -2.76 -8.66
C ILE A 104 -1.37 -3.47 -8.30
N PHE A 105 -0.23 -2.93 -8.73
CA PHE A 105 1.08 -3.51 -8.46
C PHE A 105 1.53 -3.15 -7.04
N PHE A 106 1.98 -4.14 -6.28
CA PHE A 106 2.38 -3.95 -4.88
C PHE A 106 3.79 -4.44 -4.56
N THR A 107 4.53 -4.99 -5.54
CA THR A 107 5.96 -5.29 -5.40
C THR A 107 6.73 -4.84 -6.63
N ALA A 108 8.02 -4.52 -6.46
CA ALA A 108 8.92 -4.21 -7.56
C ALA A 108 9.16 -5.40 -8.50
N ALA A 109 8.95 -6.64 -8.01
CA ALA A 109 9.03 -7.87 -8.81
C ALA A 109 7.77 -8.13 -9.66
N GLY A 110 6.85 -7.16 -9.79
CA GLY A 110 5.70 -7.25 -10.69
C GLY A 110 4.47 -7.98 -10.12
N HIS A 111 4.43 -8.32 -8.82
CA HIS A 111 3.22 -8.89 -8.24
C HIS A 111 2.11 -7.84 -8.18
N ALA A 112 0.93 -8.21 -8.68
CA ALA A 112 -0.24 -7.35 -8.73
C ALA A 112 -1.52 -8.06 -8.27
N ILE A 113 -2.48 -7.26 -7.83
CA ILE A 113 -3.89 -7.65 -7.77
C ILE A 113 -4.52 -7.23 -9.08
N HIS A 114 -5.17 -8.14 -9.80
CA HIS A 114 -5.74 -7.84 -11.10
C HIS A 114 -6.99 -8.67 -11.43
N SER A 115 -7.71 -8.27 -12.46
CA SER A 115 -8.86 -9.00 -12.99
C SER A 115 -8.44 -10.30 -13.68
N SER A 116 -9.26 -11.34 -13.55
CA SER A 116 -9.12 -12.58 -14.30
C SER A 116 -10.50 -13.09 -14.73
N ARG A 117 -10.59 -13.52 -16.01
CA ARG A 117 -11.80 -14.19 -16.53
C ARG A 117 -11.91 -15.65 -16.06
N ALA A 118 -10.84 -16.23 -15.51
CA ALA A 118 -10.83 -17.59 -14.97
C ALA A 118 -11.50 -17.64 -13.59
N THR A 119 -12.77 -17.20 -13.51
CA THR A 119 -13.50 -17.06 -12.25
C THR A 119 -13.76 -18.38 -11.51
N ARG A 120 -13.80 -19.52 -12.25
CA ARG A 120 -13.88 -20.87 -11.66
C ARG A 120 -12.64 -21.25 -10.85
N GLN A 121 -11.54 -20.51 -10.99
CA GLN A 121 -10.30 -20.74 -10.23
C GLN A 121 -10.22 -19.89 -8.95
N LEU A 122 -11.16 -18.99 -8.73
CA LEU A 122 -11.23 -18.22 -7.49
C LEU A 122 -11.59 -19.12 -6.31
N GLY A 123 -11.03 -18.85 -5.15
CA GLY A 123 -11.14 -19.68 -3.95
C GLY A 123 -10.06 -20.78 -3.85
N ARG A 124 -9.16 -20.91 -4.83
CA ARG A 124 -8.04 -21.86 -4.82
C ARG A 124 -6.77 -21.27 -5.43
N PRO A 125 -5.56 -21.73 -5.04
CA PRO A 125 -4.31 -21.34 -5.66
C PRO A 125 -4.28 -21.78 -7.13
N ALA A 126 -4.08 -20.84 -8.06
CA ALA A 126 -4.01 -21.14 -9.50
C ALA A 126 -3.19 -20.12 -10.31
N SER A 127 -2.71 -19.02 -9.71
CA SER A 127 -1.89 -18.03 -10.40
C SER A 127 -0.40 -18.39 -10.42
N HIS A 128 0.41 -17.55 -11.06
CA HIS A 128 1.87 -17.65 -11.08
C HIS A 128 2.55 -16.66 -10.11
N GLY A 129 1.79 -15.97 -9.24
CA GLY A 129 2.33 -14.97 -8.29
C GLY A 129 1.33 -13.89 -7.95
N CYS A 130 0.64 -13.37 -8.95
CA CYS A 130 -0.37 -12.34 -8.78
C CYS A 130 -1.61 -12.82 -8.02
N VAL A 131 -2.38 -11.88 -7.50
CA VAL A 131 -3.68 -12.11 -6.85
C VAL A 131 -4.79 -11.82 -7.86
N ARG A 132 -5.53 -12.87 -8.26
CA ARG A 132 -6.61 -12.77 -9.24
C ARG A 132 -7.94 -12.47 -8.56
N LEU A 133 -8.72 -11.57 -9.14
CA LEU A 133 -10.08 -11.22 -8.75
C LEU A 133 -11.06 -11.44 -9.92
N ALA A 134 -12.34 -11.57 -9.62
CA ALA A 134 -13.38 -11.45 -10.63
C ALA A 134 -13.35 -10.05 -11.28
N PRO A 135 -13.76 -9.90 -12.56
CA PRO A 135 -13.65 -8.63 -13.27
C PRO A 135 -14.33 -7.44 -12.58
N SER A 136 -15.54 -7.62 -12.09
CA SER A 136 -16.28 -6.56 -11.36
C SER A 136 -15.60 -6.18 -10.04
N HIS A 137 -15.06 -7.17 -9.31
CA HIS A 137 -14.36 -6.93 -8.04
C HIS A 137 -13.04 -6.20 -8.25
N ALA A 138 -12.28 -6.57 -9.29
CA ALA A 138 -11.03 -5.88 -9.63
C ALA A 138 -11.28 -4.43 -10.05
N ALA A 139 -12.33 -4.18 -10.85
CA ALA A 139 -12.72 -2.83 -11.25
C ALA A 139 -13.13 -1.97 -10.04
N ALA A 140 -13.92 -2.52 -9.11
CA ALA A 140 -14.33 -1.84 -7.89
C ALA A 140 -13.13 -1.51 -6.98
N LEU A 141 -12.22 -2.48 -6.78
CA LEU A 141 -11.02 -2.28 -5.98
C LEU A 141 -10.09 -1.23 -6.61
N PHE A 142 -9.87 -1.31 -7.91
CA PHE A 142 -9.06 -0.36 -8.66
C PHE A 142 -9.59 1.07 -8.53
N THR A 143 -10.90 1.24 -8.68
CA THR A 143 -11.56 2.55 -8.53
C THR A 143 -11.39 3.09 -7.11
N LEU A 144 -11.59 2.24 -6.09
CA LEU A 144 -11.40 2.60 -4.69
C LEU A 144 -9.96 3.06 -4.43
N VAL A 145 -8.95 2.23 -4.78
CA VAL A 145 -7.53 2.55 -4.54
C VAL A 145 -7.09 3.79 -5.31
N ARG A 146 -7.61 4.00 -6.52
CA ARG A 146 -7.34 5.20 -7.30
C ARG A 146 -7.94 6.47 -6.66
N ALA A 147 -9.12 6.37 -6.07
CA ALA A 147 -9.79 7.49 -5.41
C ALA A 147 -9.13 7.84 -4.08
N GLU A 148 -8.79 6.85 -3.27
CA GLU A 148 -8.20 7.04 -1.95
C GLU A 148 -6.69 7.30 -1.99
N GLY A 149 -6.02 6.86 -3.05
CA GLY A 149 -4.59 7.02 -3.26
C GLY A 149 -3.73 5.85 -2.76
N ALA A 150 -2.59 5.65 -3.44
CA ALA A 150 -1.64 4.59 -3.12
C ALA A 150 -1.02 4.76 -1.72
N GLY A 151 -0.71 6.00 -1.33
CA GLY A 151 -0.06 6.31 -0.05
C GLY A 151 -0.94 6.01 1.17
N THR A 152 -2.26 6.06 1.03
CA THR A 152 -3.23 5.74 2.08
C THR A 152 -3.76 4.31 2.01
N THR A 153 -3.29 3.53 1.03
CA THR A 153 -3.66 2.13 0.84
C THR A 153 -2.55 1.19 1.30
N LYS A 154 -2.91 0.17 2.07
CA LYS A 154 -2.01 -0.88 2.53
C LYS A 154 -2.49 -2.24 2.01
N VAL A 155 -1.56 -3.06 1.50
CA VAL A 155 -1.81 -4.44 1.06
C VAL A 155 -1.10 -5.38 2.01
N VAL A 156 -1.83 -6.24 2.70
CA VAL A 156 -1.31 -7.25 3.62
C VAL A 156 -1.61 -8.63 3.06
N VAL A 157 -0.57 -9.40 2.79
CA VAL A 157 -0.69 -10.79 2.31
C VAL A 157 -0.25 -11.73 3.42
N THR A 158 -1.14 -12.64 3.84
CA THR A 158 -0.89 -13.59 4.94
C THR A 158 -0.93 -15.04 4.47
N ASN A 159 -0.26 -15.93 5.22
CA ASN A 159 -0.29 -17.38 5.01
C ASN A 159 -1.46 -18.09 5.73
N GLY A 160 -2.39 -17.32 6.27
CA GLY A 160 -3.44 -17.78 7.17
C GLY A 160 -3.18 -17.36 8.62
N ALA A 161 -4.27 -17.20 9.42
CA ALA A 161 -4.21 -16.93 10.87
C ALA A 161 -3.81 -15.53 11.36
N ALA A 162 -3.89 -14.46 10.57
CA ALA A 162 -3.77 -13.11 11.14
C ALA A 162 -5.11 -12.49 11.61
N ALA A 163 -6.25 -13.02 11.15
CA ALA A 163 -7.57 -12.49 11.51
C ALA A 163 -8.08 -12.95 12.90
N GLY A 164 -7.45 -13.97 13.51
CA GLY A 164 -7.92 -14.57 14.77
C GLY A 164 -7.35 -13.93 16.06
N ARG A 165 -6.24 -13.19 15.98
CA ARG A 165 -5.62 -12.62 17.20
C ARG A 165 -6.26 -11.32 17.67
N ALA A 166 -6.73 -10.47 16.77
CA ALA A 166 -7.36 -9.20 17.15
C ALA A 166 -8.77 -9.38 17.76
N ALA A 167 -9.47 -10.47 17.41
CA ALA A 167 -10.79 -10.77 17.98
C ALA A 167 -10.71 -11.49 19.34
N ARG A 168 -9.67 -12.29 19.59
CA ARG A 168 -9.51 -13.03 20.85
C ARG A 168 -9.00 -12.16 22.01
N GLY A 169 -8.28 -11.08 21.73
CA GLY A 169 -7.80 -10.14 22.76
C GLY A 169 -8.93 -9.33 23.42
N ARG A 170 -10.01 -9.05 22.71
CA ARG A 170 -11.13 -8.25 23.23
C ARG A 170 -12.16 -9.04 24.05
N THR A 171 -12.21 -10.36 23.88
CA THR A 171 -13.14 -11.22 24.67
C THR A 171 -12.53 -11.73 25.96
N ALA A 172 -11.20 -11.73 26.09
CA ALA A 172 -10.52 -12.11 27.33
C ALA A 172 -10.60 -11.00 28.38
N ASP A 173 -10.49 -9.74 27.96
CA ASP A 173 -10.56 -8.58 28.86
C ASP A 173 -11.97 -8.34 29.42
N ALA A 174 -13.01 -8.63 28.63
CA ALA A 174 -14.40 -8.50 29.08
C ALA A 174 -14.80 -9.55 30.11
N ARG A 175 -14.15 -10.72 30.15
CA ARG A 175 -14.41 -11.77 31.17
C ARG A 175 -13.69 -11.53 32.49
N ALA A 176 -12.53 -10.87 32.48
CA ALA A 176 -11.78 -10.57 33.70
C ALA A 176 -12.49 -9.55 34.61
N HIS A 177 -13.21 -8.59 34.00
CA HIS A 177 -13.95 -7.58 34.78
C HIS A 177 -15.29 -8.07 35.37
N HIS A 178 -15.83 -9.20 34.93
CA HIS A 178 -17.11 -9.72 35.45
C HIS A 178 -16.91 -10.61 36.65
N THR A 179 -15.73 -11.20 36.88
CA THR A 179 -15.47 -12.12 37.98
C THR A 179 -15.06 -11.40 39.28
N GLN A 180 -14.63 -10.13 39.18
CA GLN A 180 -14.21 -9.35 40.35
C GLN A 180 -15.35 -8.64 41.09
N ARG A 181 -16.56 -8.57 40.50
CA ARG A 181 -17.73 -7.93 41.16
C ARG A 181 -18.59 -8.86 41.97
N ALA A 182 -18.35 -10.17 41.93
CA ALA A 182 -19.16 -11.17 42.65
C ALA A 182 -18.60 -11.61 44.01
N SER A 183 -17.46 -11.07 44.46
CA SER A 183 -16.80 -11.49 45.71
C SER A 183 -16.79 -10.41 46.81
N SER A 184 -17.57 -9.34 46.69
CA SER A 184 -17.57 -8.25 47.65
C SER A 184 -18.88 -8.09 48.44
N ASP A 185 -19.83 -9.06 48.34
CA ASP A 185 -21.06 -9.06 49.11
C ASP A 185 -21.24 -10.44 49.80
N ILE A 186 -20.43 -10.71 50.81
CA ILE A 186 -20.74 -11.65 51.93
C ILE A 186 -20.03 -11.11 53.18
#